data_27e060efbab8a4eac444c2d30c5d7a8c
#
_entry.id   27e060efbab8a4eac444c2d30c5d7a8c
#
_cell.length_a   1.000
_cell.length_b   1.000
_cell.length_c   1.000
_cell.angle_alpha   90.00
_cell.angle_beta   90.00
_cell.angle_gamma   90.00
#
_symmetry.space_group_name_H-M   'P 1'
#
loop_
_entity.id
_entity.type
_entity.pdbx_description
1 polymer ?
#
loop_
_entity_poly.entity_id
_entity_poly.type
_entity_poly.pdbx_seq_one_letter_code
_entity_poly.pdbx_strand_id
1 'polypeptide(L)'
;MSKKSNKKLHIICLAAFAVLLCAAIWLLGRVCQPKYMSGVLEGAMTQEYYNEENPHDVIFVGDCEVYENFSPVTMWEEHGITSYIRGSAQQLIWQSYYLLEEVFERESPKVVVYNVQSMKYDTPQSEAYNRMTLDGMPLSKHKLDAIKASMTEDEDMVSYLIPFLRYHSRWSELTDEDFEYAFRRDPVTIAGYLMRADVEPMTKLPTAPVLDDYTIGDTCWEYLDKMQKLCDANGATLVLIKSPSLWPHWYDPVSYTHLTLPTSDLV
;
A
#
# COMPACT_ATOMS: atom_id res chain seq x y z
N MET A 1 -8.67 56.05 14.97
CA MET A 1 -7.64 54.99 14.74
C MET A 1 -8.00 53.61 15.29
N SER A 2 -9.04 53.43 16.09
CA SER A 2 -9.37 52.17 16.82
C SER A 2 -9.96 51.02 15.96
N LYS A 3 -10.84 51.28 14.98
CA LYS A 3 -11.56 50.21 14.22
C LYS A 3 -10.69 49.36 13.29
N LYS A 4 -9.59 49.92 12.75
CA LYS A 4 -8.66 49.17 11.84
C LYS A 4 -7.75 48.19 12.61
N SER A 5 -7.38 48.56 13.86
CA SER A 5 -6.57 47.70 14.75
C SER A 5 -7.35 46.45 15.17
N ASN A 6 -8.62 46.62 15.55
CA ASN A 6 -9.46 45.49 15.96
C ASN A 6 -9.72 44.48 14.82
N LYS A 7 -9.90 44.94 13.56
CA LYS A 7 -10.04 44.04 12.43
C LYS A 7 -8.80 43.18 12.19
N LYS A 8 -7.60 43.75 12.28
CA LYS A 8 -6.34 42.97 12.16
C LYS A 8 -6.21 41.94 13.28
N LEU A 9 -6.53 42.33 14.50
CA LEU A 9 -6.49 41.42 15.65
C LEU A 9 -7.50 40.27 15.47
N HIS A 10 -8.72 40.53 15.03
CA HIS A 10 -9.71 39.48 14.75
C HIS A 10 -9.25 38.51 13.66
N ILE A 11 -8.63 38.99 12.58
CA ILE A 11 -8.10 38.16 11.51
C ILE A 11 -6.97 37.24 12.04
N ILE A 12 -6.07 37.79 12.86
CA ILE A 12 -4.98 37.03 13.48
C ILE A 12 -5.54 35.98 14.43
N CYS A 13 -6.50 36.28 15.27
CA CYS A 13 -7.15 35.33 16.17
C CYS A 13 -7.89 34.25 15.40
N LEU A 14 -8.59 34.58 14.32
CA LEU A 14 -9.28 33.61 13.47
C LEU A 14 -8.29 32.66 12.76
N ALA A 15 -7.19 33.22 12.24
CA ALA A 15 -6.13 32.42 11.62
C ALA A 15 -5.46 31.47 12.64
N ALA A 16 -5.14 31.99 13.84
CA ALA A 16 -4.59 31.18 14.92
C ALA A 16 -5.54 30.04 15.34
N PHE A 17 -6.83 30.38 15.49
CA PHE A 17 -7.86 29.37 15.79
C PHE A 17 -7.96 28.30 14.69
N ALA A 18 -7.95 28.69 13.42
CA ALA A 18 -7.99 27.75 12.30
C ALA A 18 -6.78 26.81 12.30
N VAL A 19 -5.57 27.34 12.55
CA VAL A 19 -4.34 26.54 12.66
C VAL A 19 -4.44 25.54 13.81
N LEU A 20 -4.87 26.00 14.99
CA LEU A 20 -5.04 25.13 16.16
C LEU A 20 -6.09 24.04 15.92
N LEU A 21 -7.20 24.38 15.25
CA LEU A 21 -8.24 23.43 14.89
C LEU A 21 -7.71 22.37 13.91
N CYS A 22 -7.00 22.79 12.87
CA CYS A 22 -6.37 21.85 11.93
C CYS A 22 -5.35 20.94 12.64
N ALA A 23 -4.52 21.48 13.51
CA ALA A 23 -3.57 20.71 14.29
C ALA A 23 -4.26 19.71 15.23
N ALA A 24 -5.36 20.10 15.86
CA ALA A 24 -6.16 19.21 16.71
C ALA A 24 -6.80 18.08 15.91
N ILE A 25 -7.41 18.38 14.76
CA ILE A 25 -8.00 17.37 13.86
C ILE A 25 -6.92 16.39 13.36
N TRP A 26 -5.75 16.91 12.97
CA TRP A 26 -4.63 16.08 12.54
C TRP A 26 -4.14 15.16 13.68
N LEU A 27 -3.96 15.69 14.87
CA LEU A 27 -3.53 14.92 16.05
C LEU A 27 -4.56 13.86 16.43
N LEU A 28 -5.84 14.20 16.48
CA LEU A 28 -6.93 13.26 16.75
C LEU A 28 -6.99 12.18 15.66
N GLY A 29 -6.78 12.55 14.40
CA GLY A 29 -6.67 11.58 13.29
C GLY A 29 -5.55 10.58 13.53
N ARG A 30 -4.38 11.05 13.96
CA ARG A 30 -3.24 10.16 14.29
C ARG A 30 -3.51 9.24 15.46
N VAL A 31 -4.20 9.71 16.50
CA VAL A 31 -4.54 8.92 17.69
C VAL A 31 -5.65 7.90 17.38
N CYS A 32 -6.71 8.35 16.69
CA CYS A 32 -7.86 7.48 16.40
C CYS A 32 -7.63 6.49 15.25
N GLN A 33 -6.66 6.74 14.36
CA GLN A 33 -6.34 5.81 13.27
C GLN A 33 -5.92 4.45 13.85
N PRO A 34 -6.43 3.31 13.33
CA PRO A 34 -6.05 1.99 13.80
C PRO A 34 -4.53 1.80 13.79
N LYS A 35 -4.02 1.20 14.84
CA LYS A 35 -2.59 0.87 15.00
C LYS A 35 -2.41 -0.65 14.85
N TYR A 36 -1.22 -1.03 14.52
CA TYR A 36 -0.83 -2.35 14.06
C TYR A 36 -0.78 -3.42 15.12
N MET A 37 -1.07 -3.09 16.31
CA MET A 37 -0.80 -3.95 17.46
C MET A 37 -1.75 -5.14 17.58
N SER A 38 -2.88 -5.15 16.85
CA SER A 38 -3.91 -6.18 16.99
C SER A 38 -4.56 -6.67 15.70
N GLY A 39 -3.89 -6.57 14.56
CA GLY A 39 -4.36 -7.23 13.36
C GLY A 39 -4.38 -6.43 12.05
N VAL A 40 -4.00 -5.15 12.03
CA VAL A 40 -3.87 -4.36 10.80
C VAL A 40 -2.46 -3.79 10.70
N LEU A 41 -1.52 -4.63 10.26
CA LEU A 41 -0.10 -4.30 10.16
C LEU A 41 0.22 -3.45 8.92
N GLU A 42 -0.53 -3.62 7.86
CA GLU A 42 -0.18 -3.24 6.50
C GLU A 42 -0.09 -1.73 6.26
N GLY A 43 -0.94 -0.92 6.89
CA GLY A 43 -0.85 0.53 6.72
C GLY A 43 0.45 1.14 7.27
N ALA A 44 1.10 0.55 8.36
CA ALA A 44 2.43 0.95 8.78
C ALA A 44 3.48 0.52 7.78
N MET A 45 3.37 -0.71 7.25
CA MET A 45 4.29 -1.22 6.26
C MET A 45 4.43 -0.27 5.08
N THR A 46 3.31 0.24 4.55
CA THR A 46 3.33 1.25 3.49
C THR A 46 4.05 2.53 3.94
N GLN A 47 3.84 2.96 5.19
CA GLN A 47 4.46 4.17 5.71
C GLN A 47 5.95 4.02 5.99
N GLU A 48 6.42 2.85 6.41
CA GLU A 48 7.83 2.59 6.74
C GLU A 48 8.77 2.89 5.58
N TYR A 49 8.35 2.63 4.35
CA TYR A 49 9.13 2.94 3.15
C TYR A 49 9.60 4.39 3.09
N TYR A 50 8.78 5.33 3.55
CA TYR A 50 9.14 6.77 3.46
C TYR A 50 10.20 7.19 4.47
N ASN A 51 10.55 6.33 5.43
CA ASN A 51 11.65 6.51 6.36
C ASN A 51 12.97 5.89 5.85
N GLU A 52 12.94 5.13 4.75
CA GLU A 52 14.13 4.57 4.16
C GLU A 52 15.01 5.67 3.54
N GLU A 53 16.31 5.59 3.83
CA GLU A 53 17.31 6.55 3.36
C GLU A 53 18.16 6.00 2.20
N ASN A 54 18.27 4.66 2.10
CA ASN A 54 19.10 4.00 1.11
C ASN A 54 18.27 3.56 -0.10
N PRO A 55 18.83 3.68 -1.31
CA PRO A 55 18.16 3.18 -2.51
C PRO A 55 18.25 1.65 -2.61
N HIS A 56 17.32 1.06 -3.34
CA HIS A 56 17.21 -0.38 -3.54
C HIS A 56 17.41 -0.77 -5.00
N ASP A 57 18.08 -1.92 -5.22
CA ASP A 57 18.23 -2.50 -6.55
C ASP A 57 16.93 -3.11 -7.06
N VAL A 58 16.13 -3.68 -6.14
CA VAL A 58 14.89 -4.39 -6.45
C VAL A 58 13.74 -3.89 -5.59
N ILE A 59 12.62 -3.59 -6.24
CA ILE A 59 11.36 -3.28 -5.54
C ILE A 59 10.33 -4.37 -5.84
N PHE A 60 9.78 -4.96 -4.78
CA PHE A 60 8.65 -5.87 -4.87
C PHE A 60 7.35 -5.11 -4.64
N VAL A 61 6.34 -5.36 -5.48
CA VAL A 61 4.99 -4.80 -5.31
C VAL A 61 3.93 -5.88 -5.50
N GLY A 62 2.84 -5.78 -4.78
CA GLY A 62 1.73 -6.72 -4.86
C GLY A 62 0.99 -6.88 -3.55
N ASP A 63 0.22 -7.95 -3.44
CA ASP A 63 -0.57 -8.27 -2.26
C ASP A 63 0.26 -8.91 -1.11
N CYS A 64 -0.42 -9.57 -0.16
CA CYS A 64 0.25 -10.21 0.97
C CYS A 64 1.31 -11.23 0.57
N GLU A 65 1.20 -11.86 -0.58
CA GLU A 65 2.19 -12.85 -1.01
C GLU A 65 3.59 -12.25 -1.22
N VAL A 66 3.74 -10.95 -1.49
CA VAL A 66 5.08 -10.35 -1.63
C VAL A 66 5.78 -10.17 -0.28
N TYR A 67 5.08 -9.72 0.74
CA TYR A 67 5.72 -9.50 2.05
C TYR A 67 5.82 -10.75 2.92
N GLU A 68 5.18 -11.84 2.51
CA GLU A 68 5.28 -13.13 3.20
C GLU A 68 6.27 -14.09 2.53
N ASN A 69 6.49 -13.98 1.21
CA ASN A 69 7.25 -14.98 0.44
C ASN A 69 8.67 -14.53 0.04
N PHE A 70 8.97 -13.24 0.09
CA PHE A 70 10.30 -12.72 -0.27
C PHE A 70 11.01 -12.17 0.94
N SER A 71 12.31 -12.46 1.08
CA SER A 71 13.14 -11.99 2.17
C SER A 71 14.23 -11.06 1.65
N PRO A 72 14.11 -9.74 1.83
CA PRO A 72 15.18 -8.81 1.52
C PRO A 72 16.49 -9.11 2.27
N VAL A 73 16.37 -9.64 3.50
CA VAL A 73 17.54 -10.03 4.29
C VAL A 73 18.33 -11.13 3.60
N THR A 74 17.66 -12.20 3.17
CA THR A 74 18.30 -13.32 2.44
C THR A 74 18.89 -12.86 1.11
N MET A 75 18.21 -11.97 0.38
CA MET A 75 18.73 -11.41 -0.86
C MET A 75 20.03 -10.63 -0.64
N TRP A 76 20.09 -9.88 0.44
CA TRP A 76 21.31 -9.16 0.80
C TRP A 76 22.43 -10.09 1.27
N GLU A 77 22.14 -11.03 2.18
CA GLU A 77 23.14 -11.93 2.77
C GLU A 77 23.76 -12.88 1.73
N GLU A 78 22.95 -13.42 0.82
CA GLU A 78 23.40 -14.42 -0.15
C GLU A 78 23.91 -13.81 -1.47
N HIS A 79 23.38 -12.64 -1.86
CA HIS A 79 23.61 -12.09 -3.20
C HIS A 79 24.08 -10.63 -3.21
N GLY A 80 24.09 -9.94 -2.06
CA GLY A 80 24.43 -8.53 -1.98
C GLY A 80 23.42 -7.61 -2.68
N ILE A 81 22.19 -8.08 -2.91
CA ILE A 81 21.12 -7.34 -3.59
C ILE A 81 20.29 -6.60 -2.55
N THR A 82 20.24 -5.28 -2.66
CA THR A 82 19.33 -4.45 -1.85
C THR A 82 17.92 -4.51 -2.40
N SER A 83 16.93 -4.76 -1.54
CA SER A 83 15.54 -4.81 -1.98
C SER A 83 14.58 -4.29 -0.93
N TYR A 84 13.42 -3.80 -1.37
CA TYR A 84 12.32 -3.38 -0.51
C TYR A 84 10.98 -3.91 -1.02
N ILE A 85 10.09 -4.23 -0.09
CA ILE A 85 8.76 -4.76 -0.41
C ILE A 85 7.70 -3.70 -0.11
N ARG A 86 6.98 -3.28 -1.13
CA ARG A 86 5.82 -2.38 -1.04
C ARG A 86 4.54 -3.14 -1.29
N GLY A 87 4.17 -3.98 -0.32
CA GLY A 87 2.98 -4.82 -0.36
C GLY A 87 2.01 -4.51 0.77
N SER A 88 0.74 -4.83 0.56
CA SER A 88 -0.30 -4.81 1.59
C SER A 88 -1.36 -5.87 1.29
N ALA A 89 -2.17 -6.24 2.31
CA ALA A 89 -3.21 -7.23 2.10
C ALA A 89 -4.19 -6.80 1.01
N GLN A 90 -4.45 -7.69 0.05
CA GLN A 90 -5.29 -7.44 -1.12
C GLN A 90 -4.95 -6.16 -1.91
N GLN A 91 -3.68 -5.79 -1.95
CA GLN A 91 -3.23 -4.64 -2.71
C GLN A 91 -3.54 -4.82 -4.20
N LEU A 92 -4.33 -3.92 -4.74
CA LEU A 92 -4.79 -3.96 -6.13
C LEU A 92 -3.70 -3.44 -7.09
N ILE A 93 -3.77 -3.84 -8.36
CA ILE A 93 -2.75 -3.49 -9.35
C ILE A 93 -2.57 -1.97 -9.50
N TRP A 94 -3.65 -1.19 -9.48
CA TRP A 94 -3.56 0.28 -9.56
C TRP A 94 -2.93 0.88 -8.32
N GLN A 95 -3.14 0.30 -7.14
CA GLN A 95 -2.45 0.73 -5.93
C GLN A 95 -0.94 0.46 -6.05
N SER A 96 -0.57 -0.72 -6.53
CA SER A 96 0.83 -1.07 -6.83
C SER A 96 1.45 -0.09 -7.84
N TYR A 97 0.72 0.29 -8.88
CA TYR A 97 1.16 1.27 -9.87
C TYR A 97 1.46 2.64 -9.24
N TYR A 98 0.53 3.19 -8.45
CA TYR A 98 0.74 4.50 -7.81
C TYR A 98 1.85 4.48 -6.75
N LEU A 99 2.03 3.36 -6.05
CA LEU A 99 3.17 3.17 -5.16
C LEU A 99 4.49 3.16 -5.94
N LEU A 100 4.53 2.60 -7.15
CA LEU A 100 5.71 2.61 -8.01
C LEU A 100 5.99 4.00 -8.59
N GLU A 101 4.98 4.80 -8.93
CA GLU A 101 5.20 6.20 -9.31
C GLU A 101 5.96 6.95 -8.21
N GLU A 102 5.60 6.77 -6.93
CA GLU A 102 6.32 7.36 -5.80
C GLU A 102 7.73 6.77 -5.60
N VAL A 103 7.92 5.48 -5.89
CA VAL A 103 9.25 4.87 -5.87
C VAL A 103 10.17 5.57 -6.88
N PHE A 104 9.74 5.69 -8.12
CA PHE A 104 10.56 6.29 -9.18
C PHE A 104 10.79 7.81 -9.02
N GLU A 105 10.00 8.48 -8.19
CA GLU A 105 10.31 9.86 -7.76
C GLU A 105 11.42 9.93 -6.70
N ARG A 106 11.66 8.85 -5.95
CA ARG A 106 12.60 8.83 -4.82
C ARG A 106 13.90 8.09 -5.13
N GLU A 107 13.83 7.02 -5.91
CA GLU A 107 14.95 6.13 -6.21
C GLU A 107 14.82 5.55 -7.63
N SER A 108 15.85 4.83 -8.07
CA SER A 108 15.93 4.26 -9.41
C SER A 108 16.25 2.76 -9.32
N PRO A 109 15.31 1.91 -8.94
CA PRO A 109 15.51 0.47 -8.90
C PRO A 109 15.81 -0.08 -10.30
N LYS A 110 16.63 -1.13 -10.38
CA LYS A 110 16.93 -1.82 -11.63
C LYS A 110 15.85 -2.81 -12.04
N VAL A 111 15.18 -3.37 -11.03
CA VAL A 111 14.15 -4.40 -11.22
C VAL A 111 12.92 -4.08 -10.35
N VAL A 112 11.76 -4.20 -10.94
CA VAL A 112 10.47 -4.22 -10.26
C VAL A 112 9.89 -5.61 -10.38
N VAL A 113 9.57 -6.25 -9.26
CA VAL A 113 8.91 -7.56 -9.23
C VAL A 113 7.46 -7.36 -8.82
N TYR A 114 6.53 -7.66 -9.71
CA TYR A 114 5.10 -7.57 -9.45
C TYR A 114 4.47 -8.95 -9.30
N ASN A 115 3.79 -9.19 -8.17
CA ASN A 115 3.01 -10.41 -7.98
C ASN A 115 1.63 -10.26 -8.64
N VAL A 116 1.38 -11.07 -9.67
CA VAL A 116 0.17 -11.00 -10.48
C VAL A 116 -1.09 -11.54 -9.79
N GLN A 117 -0.99 -12.03 -8.56
CA GLN A 117 -2.12 -12.57 -7.81
C GLN A 117 -3.29 -11.60 -7.70
N SER A 118 -3.02 -10.31 -7.52
CA SER A 118 -4.05 -9.28 -7.37
C SER A 118 -4.79 -8.94 -8.66
N MET A 119 -4.29 -9.37 -9.83
CA MET A 119 -4.98 -9.19 -11.12
C MET A 119 -6.30 -9.97 -11.24
N LYS A 120 -6.63 -10.76 -10.23
CA LYS A 120 -7.96 -11.36 -10.08
C LYS A 120 -9.08 -10.35 -9.79
N TYR A 121 -8.73 -9.15 -9.35
CA TYR A 121 -9.69 -8.11 -9.00
C TYR A 121 -9.63 -6.98 -10.03
N ASP A 122 -10.71 -6.82 -10.79
CA ASP A 122 -10.85 -5.76 -11.82
C ASP A 122 -11.60 -4.52 -11.31
N THR A 123 -12.09 -4.58 -10.08
CA THR A 123 -12.86 -3.51 -9.44
C THR A 123 -12.39 -3.31 -8.00
N PRO A 124 -12.58 -2.11 -7.42
CA PRO A 124 -12.39 -1.87 -6.00
C PRO A 124 -13.12 -2.89 -5.13
N GLN A 125 -12.46 -3.37 -4.06
CA GLN A 125 -12.98 -4.48 -3.25
C GLN A 125 -13.60 -4.00 -1.94
N SER A 126 -12.83 -3.39 -1.07
CA SER A 126 -13.33 -2.94 0.21
C SER A 126 -12.51 -1.80 0.78
N GLU A 127 -13.17 -0.87 1.48
CA GLU A 127 -12.53 0.24 2.17
C GLU A 127 -11.42 -0.21 3.12
N ALA A 128 -11.63 -1.28 3.87
CA ALA A 128 -10.67 -1.75 4.86
C ALA A 128 -9.32 -2.11 4.20
N TYR A 129 -9.34 -2.87 3.11
CA TYR A 129 -8.13 -3.23 2.38
C TYR A 129 -7.52 -2.05 1.62
N ASN A 130 -8.35 -1.20 1.00
CA ASN A 130 -7.86 0.03 0.38
C ASN A 130 -7.08 0.88 1.37
N ARG A 131 -7.58 1.04 2.59
CA ARG A 131 -6.93 1.84 3.63
C ARG A 131 -5.63 1.25 4.14
N MET A 132 -5.45 -0.07 4.10
CA MET A 132 -4.18 -0.71 4.44
C MET A 132 -3.03 -0.21 3.57
N THR A 133 -3.29 0.07 2.31
CA THR A 133 -2.32 0.68 1.39
C THR A 133 -2.33 2.22 1.51
N LEU A 134 -3.51 2.83 1.34
CA LEU A 134 -3.64 4.26 1.08
C LEU A 134 -3.41 5.13 2.31
N ASP A 135 -3.79 4.68 3.50
CA ASP A 135 -3.61 5.47 4.73
C ASP A 135 -2.12 5.66 5.07
N GLY A 136 -1.25 4.74 4.63
CA GLY A 136 0.21 4.84 4.80
C GLY A 136 0.91 5.78 3.81
N MET A 137 0.27 6.15 2.70
CA MET A 137 0.85 7.05 1.70
C MET A 137 0.86 8.52 2.21
N PRO A 138 1.91 9.30 1.94
CA PRO A 138 1.90 10.74 2.19
C PRO A 138 0.91 11.44 1.26
N LEU A 139 0.47 12.64 1.65
CA LEU A 139 -0.39 13.44 0.78
C LEU A 139 0.37 13.87 -0.47
N SER A 140 0.01 13.29 -1.60
CA SER A 140 0.63 13.50 -2.90
C SER A 140 -0.44 13.43 -4.00
N LYS A 141 -0.06 13.77 -5.24
CA LYS A 141 -0.91 13.54 -6.41
C LYS A 141 -1.18 12.04 -6.57
N HIS A 142 -0.16 11.20 -6.38
CA HIS A 142 -0.27 9.74 -6.51
C HIS A 142 -1.26 9.17 -5.49
N LYS A 143 -1.22 9.63 -4.24
CA LYS A 143 -2.23 9.25 -3.24
C LYS A 143 -3.65 9.65 -3.65
N LEU A 144 -3.84 10.87 -4.16
CA LEU A 144 -5.17 11.32 -4.61
C LEU A 144 -5.71 10.48 -5.76
N ASP A 145 -4.86 10.16 -6.72
CA ASP A 145 -5.23 9.34 -7.87
C ASP A 145 -5.44 7.87 -7.47
N ALA A 146 -4.62 7.34 -6.55
CA ALA A 146 -4.79 6.01 -5.97
C ALA A 146 -6.12 5.88 -5.20
N ILE A 147 -6.50 6.89 -4.41
CA ILE A 147 -7.80 6.93 -3.72
C ILE A 147 -8.94 6.88 -4.75
N LYS A 148 -8.90 7.74 -5.76
CA LYS A 148 -9.94 7.78 -6.81
C LYS A 148 -10.13 6.45 -7.53
N ALA A 149 -9.00 5.75 -7.81
CA ALA A 149 -9.04 4.45 -8.47
C ALA A 149 -9.51 3.32 -7.56
N SER A 150 -9.42 3.49 -6.24
CA SER A 150 -9.67 2.44 -5.24
C SER A 150 -11.03 2.55 -4.54
N MET A 151 -11.62 3.77 -4.48
CA MET A 151 -12.88 3.97 -3.76
C MET A 151 -14.02 3.20 -4.42
N THR A 152 -14.85 2.56 -3.58
CA THR A 152 -16.15 2.08 -3.97
C THR A 152 -17.18 3.23 -3.97
N GLU A 153 -18.38 2.97 -4.48
CA GLU A 153 -19.44 4.00 -4.56
C GLU A 153 -19.88 4.53 -3.20
N ASP A 154 -19.74 3.73 -2.14
CA ASP A 154 -20.14 4.10 -0.77
C ASP A 154 -19.05 4.83 0.01
N GLU A 155 -17.87 5.02 -0.55
CA GLU A 155 -16.72 5.63 0.10
C GLU A 155 -16.61 7.13 -0.23
N ASP A 156 -15.99 7.89 0.69
CA ASP A 156 -15.79 9.33 0.54
C ASP A 156 -14.30 9.71 0.59
N MET A 157 -13.85 10.45 -0.41
CA MET A 157 -12.46 10.91 -0.52
C MET A 157 -12.03 11.74 0.69
N VAL A 158 -12.93 12.57 1.26
CA VAL A 158 -12.58 13.43 2.39
C VAL A 158 -12.20 12.60 3.61
N SER A 159 -12.81 11.43 3.79
CA SER A 159 -12.49 10.51 4.88
C SER A 159 -11.09 9.89 4.75
N TYR A 160 -10.57 9.74 3.54
CA TYR A 160 -9.19 9.32 3.29
C TYR A 160 -8.17 10.44 3.57
N LEU A 161 -8.56 11.69 3.29
CA LEU A 161 -7.70 12.85 3.51
C LEU A 161 -7.68 13.32 4.96
N ILE A 162 -8.79 13.08 5.67
CA ILE A 162 -8.96 13.42 7.07
C ILE A 162 -9.37 12.15 7.84
N PRO A 163 -8.40 11.30 8.23
CA PRO A 163 -8.67 10.00 8.87
C PRO A 163 -9.55 10.10 10.12
N PHE A 164 -9.53 11.24 10.83
CA PHE A 164 -10.41 11.47 11.96
C PHE A 164 -11.90 11.31 11.62
N LEU A 165 -12.33 11.70 10.43
CA LEU A 165 -13.74 11.55 10.01
C LEU A 165 -14.16 10.08 9.94
N ARG A 166 -13.24 9.20 9.57
CA ARG A 166 -13.48 7.75 9.48
C ARG A 166 -13.38 7.06 10.83
N TYR A 167 -12.40 7.46 11.64
CA TYR A 167 -12.00 6.71 12.83
C TYR A 167 -12.41 7.38 14.15
N HIS A 168 -13.14 8.48 14.12
CA HIS A 168 -13.54 9.22 15.33
C HIS A 168 -14.31 8.36 16.33
N SER A 169 -15.06 7.34 15.87
CA SER A 169 -15.81 6.42 16.76
C SER A 169 -14.91 5.56 17.65
N ARG A 170 -13.64 5.37 17.27
CA ARG A 170 -12.67 4.63 18.07
C ARG A 170 -12.23 5.33 19.36
N TRP A 171 -12.69 6.55 19.61
CA TRP A 171 -12.32 7.30 20.82
C TRP A 171 -12.56 6.50 22.13
N SER A 172 -13.54 5.60 22.15
CA SER A 172 -13.87 4.74 23.30
C SER A 172 -13.04 3.45 23.38
N GLU A 173 -12.25 3.16 22.34
CA GLU A 173 -11.41 1.96 22.22
C GLU A 173 -9.91 2.27 22.34
N LEU A 174 -9.57 3.55 22.54
CA LEU A 174 -8.18 3.99 22.61
C LEU A 174 -7.48 3.42 23.83
N THR A 175 -6.26 2.95 23.61
CA THR A 175 -5.34 2.44 24.61
C THR A 175 -4.12 3.36 24.74
N ASP A 176 -3.28 3.14 25.77
CA ASP A 176 -2.02 3.87 25.92
C ASP A 176 -1.13 3.72 24.68
N GLU A 177 -1.17 2.57 24.00
CA GLU A 177 -0.44 2.30 22.77
C GLU A 177 -0.87 3.23 21.62
N ASP A 178 -2.16 3.55 21.49
CA ASP A 178 -2.63 4.48 20.47
C ASP A 178 -2.00 5.87 20.62
N PHE A 179 -1.80 6.31 21.86
CA PHE A 179 -1.13 7.58 22.16
C PHE A 179 0.38 7.51 21.93
N GLU A 180 1.03 6.45 22.39
CA GLU A 180 2.46 6.26 22.16
C GLU A 180 2.78 6.19 20.66
N TYR A 181 2.05 5.40 19.91
CA TYR A 181 2.21 5.21 18.49
C TYR A 181 1.89 6.44 17.63
N ALA A 182 1.06 7.36 18.15
CA ALA A 182 0.80 8.61 17.46
C ALA A 182 2.07 9.46 17.30
N PHE A 183 3.04 9.30 18.19
CA PHE A 183 4.27 10.10 18.23
C PHE A 183 5.54 9.29 17.93
N ARG A 184 5.54 8.02 18.28
CA ARG A 184 6.68 7.12 18.08
C ARG A 184 6.20 5.83 17.42
N ARG A 185 6.75 5.54 16.25
CA ARG A 185 6.45 4.30 15.51
C ARG A 185 7.74 3.51 15.33
N ASP A 186 7.81 2.38 15.99
CA ASP A 186 8.86 1.42 15.75
C ASP A 186 8.53 0.63 14.47
N PRO A 187 9.51 0.30 13.61
CA PRO A 187 9.28 -0.50 12.42
C PRO A 187 8.71 -1.87 12.77
N VAL A 188 7.70 -2.31 12.01
CA VAL A 188 7.11 -3.66 12.14
C VAL A 188 7.65 -4.62 11.10
N THR A 189 8.38 -4.11 10.10
CA THR A 189 8.96 -4.91 9.02
C THR A 189 10.47 -4.73 8.93
N ILE A 190 11.12 -5.62 8.18
CA ILE A 190 12.51 -5.48 7.76
C ILE A 190 12.49 -5.26 6.24
N ALA A 191 12.70 -4.03 5.80
CA ALA A 191 12.61 -3.64 4.40
C ALA A 191 11.28 -4.09 3.73
N GLY A 192 10.16 -3.93 4.45
CA GLY A 192 8.84 -4.33 4.01
C GLY A 192 8.51 -5.82 4.15
N TYR A 193 9.46 -6.66 4.62
CA TYR A 193 9.23 -8.07 4.91
C TYR A 193 8.63 -8.25 6.30
N LEU A 194 7.46 -8.88 6.36
CA LEU A 194 6.82 -9.24 7.61
C LEU A 194 7.28 -10.63 8.05
N MET A 195 8.30 -10.66 8.90
CA MET A 195 8.80 -11.92 9.45
C MET A 195 7.80 -12.52 10.44
N ARG A 196 7.31 -13.72 10.13
CA ARG A 196 6.49 -14.53 11.03
C ARG A 196 7.23 -15.78 11.44
N ALA A 197 7.17 -16.10 12.72
CA ALA A 197 7.74 -17.32 13.29
C ALA A 197 6.66 -18.27 13.84
N ASP A 198 5.40 -17.98 13.57
CA ASP A 198 4.27 -18.78 14.03
C ASP A 198 4.22 -20.11 13.29
N VAL A 199 3.93 -21.18 14.03
CA VAL A 199 3.72 -22.51 13.47
C VAL A 199 2.26 -22.88 13.66
N GLU A 200 1.49 -22.82 12.59
CA GLU A 200 0.11 -23.26 12.58
C GLU A 200 0.00 -24.60 11.80
N PRO A 201 -0.25 -25.74 12.48
CA PRO A 201 -0.39 -27.01 11.81
C PRO A 201 -1.63 -27.02 10.89
N MET A 202 -1.42 -27.10 9.59
CA MET A 202 -2.52 -27.19 8.63
C MET A 202 -3.05 -28.63 8.59
N THR A 203 -4.25 -28.84 9.13
CA THR A 203 -4.90 -30.15 9.16
C THR A 203 -5.67 -30.46 7.88
N LYS A 204 -6.01 -29.45 7.09
CA LYS A 204 -6.66 -29.58 5.78
C LYS A 204 -6.12 -28.51 4.84
N LEU A 205 -5.82 -28.90 3.62
CA LEU A 205 -5.50 -27.93 2.57
C LEU A 205 -6.74 -27.07 2.27
N PRO A 206 -6.57 -25.77 2.06
CA PRO A 206 -7.68 -24.92 1.62
C PRO A 206 -8.21 -25.42 0.28
N THR A 207 -9.53 -25.37 0.14
CA THR A 207 -10.20 -25.68 -1.13
C THR A 207 -10.86 -24.40 -1.63
N ALA A 208 -10.53 -23.98 -2.85
CA ALA A 208 -11.24 -22.91 -3.52
C ALA A 208 -11.91 -23.49 -4.79
N PRO A 209 -13.08 -22.98 -5.18
CA PRO A 209 -13.65 -23.34 -6.46
C PRO A 209 -12.72 -22.88 -7.58
N VAL A 210 -12.48 -23.74 -8.56
CA VAL A 210 -11.82 -23.34 -9.80
C VAL A 210 -12.83 -22.50 -10.59
N LEU A 211 -12.41 -21.35 -11.07
CA LEU A 211 -13.23 -20.50 -11.93
C LEU A 211 -12.88 -20.85 -13.39
N ASP A 212 -13.69 -21.73 -13.99
CA ASP A 212 -13.44 -22.27 -15.33
C ASP A 212 -13.42 -21.19 -16.44
N ASP A 213 -14.15 -20.07 -16.22
CA ASP A 213 -14.29 -18.96 -17.17
C ASP A 213 -13.62 -17.66 -16.67
N TYR A 214 -12.60 -17.77 -15.82
CA TYR A 214 -11.94 -16.57 -15.30
C TYR A 214 -11.13 -15.88 -16.41
N THR A 215 -11.50 -14.62 -16.66
CA THR A 215 -10.75 -13.69 -17.53
C THR A 215 -10.24 -12.52 -16.70
N ILE A 216 -8.98 -12.14 -16.94
CA ILE A 216 -8.42 -10.93 -16.34
C ILE A 216 -9.12 -9.72 -16.97
N GLY A 217 -9.65 -8.85 -16.12
CA GLY A 217 -10.40 -7.68 -16.56
C GLY A 217 -9.54 -6.61 -17.23
N ASP A 218 -10.20 -5.77 -18.03
CA ASP A 218 -9.53 -4.73 -18.84
C ASP A 218 -8.77 -3.71 -17.97
N THR A 219 -9.29 -3.38 -16.79
CA THR A 219 -8.62 -2.47 -15.83
C THR A 219 -7.25 -3.01 -15.42
N CYS A 220 -7.16 -4.32 -15.16
CA CYS A 220 -5.90 -4.96 -14.81
C CYS A 220 -4.87 -4.87 -15.93
N TRP A 221 -5.30 -5.11 -17.17
CA TRP A 221 -4.43 -5.00 -18.34
C TRP A 221 -3.96 -3.56 -18.59
N GLU A 222 -4.86 -2.58 -18.43
CA GLU A 222 -4.52 -1.17 -18.53
C GLU A 222 -3.45 -0.76 -17.54
N TYR A 223 -3.59 -1.16 -16.27
CA TYR A 223 -2.60 -0.81 -15.24
C TYR A 223 -1.30 -1.60 -15.38
N LEU A 224 -1.34 -2.84 -15.89
CA LEU A 224 -0.12 -3.57 -16.20
C LEU A 224 0.67 -2.89 -17.33
N ASP A 225 0.01 -2.44 -18.38
CA ASP A 225 0.63 -1.66 -19.46
C ASP A 225 1.21 -0.34 -18.94
N LYS A 226 0.51 0.37 -18.05
CA LYS A 226 1.03 1.57 -17.40
C LYS A 226 2.27 1.27 -16.56
N MET A 227 2.25 0.16 -15.81
CA MET A 227 3.39 -0.27 -14.99
C MET A 227 4.60 -0.62 -15.85
N GLN A 228 4.41 -1.34 -16.95
CA GLN A 228 5.47 -1.64 -17.92
C GLN A 228 6.07 -0.35 -18.49
N LYS A 229 5.24 0.57 -18.98
CA LYS A 229 5.69 1.85 -19.51
C LYS A 229 6.44 2.70 -18.47
N LEU A 230 6.00 2.66 -17.22
CA LEU A 230 6.66 3.37 -16.12
C LEU A 230 8.05 2.80 -15.87
N CYS A 231 8.18 1.47 -15.85
CA CYS A 231 9.48 0.79 -15.69
C CYS A 231 10.40 1.11 -16.87
N ASP A 232 9.92 0.99 -18.11
CA ASP A 232 10.69 1.28 -19.34
C ASP A 232 11.21 2.73 -19.35
N ALA A 233 10.34 3.68 -18.98
CA ALA A 233 10.71 5.10 -18.93
C ALA A 233 11.79 5.42 -17.90
N ASN A 234 11.93 4.59 -16.86
CA ASN A 234 12.93 4.73 -15.79
C ASN A 234 14.10 3.74 -15.93
N GLY A 235 14.13 2.94 -17.00
CA GLY A 235 15.23 1.98 -17.24
C GLY A 235 15.22 0.77 -16.31
N ALA A 236 14.09 0.46 -15.70
CA ALA A 236 13.91 -0.70 -14.85
C ALA A 236 13.28 -1.87 -15.62
N THR A 237 13.63 -3.10 -15.23
CA THR A 237 13.01 -4.31 -15.78
C THR A 237 11.80 -4.69 -14.92
N LEU A 238 10.62 -4.81 -15.55
CA LEU A 238 9.44 -5.38 -14.88
C LEU A 238 9.47 -6.90 -14.97
N VAL A 239 9.39 -7.57 -13.81
CA VAL A 239 9.30 -9.04 -13.69
C VAL A 239 7.95 -9.39 -13.11
N LEU A 240 7.18 -10.20 -13.82
CA LEU A 240 5.90 -10.70 -13.35
C LEU A 240 6.10 -12.07 -12.69
N ILE A 241 5.53 -12.23 -11.50
CA ILE A 241 5.66 -13.47 -10.73
C ILE A 241 4.33 -13.86 -10.09
N LYS A 242 4.07 -15.14 -10.04
CA LYS A 242 3.09 -15.73 -9.12
C LYS A 242 3.84 -16.44 -8.02
N SER A 243 3.75 -15.91 -6.81
CA SER A 243 4.39 -16.51 -5.64
C SER A 243 3.86 -17.91 -5.35
N PRO A 244 4.68 -18.82 -4.81
CA PRO A 244 4.20 -20.08 -4.27
C PRO A 244 3.14 -19.81 -3.19
N SER A 245 2.03 -20.56 -3.25
CA SER A 245 0.94 -20.42 -2.29
C SER A 245 0.35 -21.79 -1.97
N LEU A 246 -0.08 -21.99 -0.72
CA LEU A 246 -0.84 -23.16 -0.31
C LEU A 246 -2.30 -23.13 -0.79
N TRP A 247 -2.78 -21.97 -1.21
CA TRP A 247 -4.12 -21.83 -1.77
C TRP A 247 -4.16 -22.46 -3.15
N PRO A 248 -5.16 -23.32 -3.46
CA PRO A 248 -5.30 -23.92 -4.78
C PRO A 248 -5.51 -22.81 -5.82
N HIS A 249 -5.02 -23.08 -7.03
CA HIS A 249 -5.27 -22.20 -8.15
C HIS A 249 -6.78 -22.16 -8.45
N TRP A 250 -7.35 -20.97 -8.41
CA TRP A 250 -8.76 -20.73 -8.75
C TRP A 250 -8.92 -20.16 -10.17
N TYR A 251 -7.83 -20.12 -10.92
CA TYR A 251 -7.75 -19.68 -12.32
C TYR A 251 -7.14 -20.78 -13.18
N ASP A 252 -7.35 -20.71 -14.51
CA ASP A 252 -6.68 -21.59 -15.45
C ASP A 252 -5.15 -21.34 -15.43
N PRO A 253 -4.35 -22.35 -15.05
CA PRO A 253 -2.90 -22.22 -14.99
C PRO A 253 -2.27 -21.86 -16.33
N VAL A 254 -2.87 -22.21 -17.47
CA VAL A 254 -2.35 -21.92 -18.81
C VAL A 254 -2.43 -20.43 -19.08
N SER A 255 -3.55 -19.78 -18.79
CA SER A 255 -3.73 -18.32 -18.97
C SER A 255 -2.74 -17.51 -18.15
N TYR A 256 -2.44 -17.95 -16.92
CA TYR A 256 -1.46 -17.29 -16.06
C TYR A 256 -0.01 -17.54 -16.45
N THR A 257 0.30 -18.70 -17.05
CA THR A 257 1.64 -18.97 -17.56
C THR A 257 2.01 -17.96 -18.65
N HIS A 258 1.07 -17.55 -19.48
CA HIS A 258 1.31 -16.52 -20.51
C HIS A 258 1.58 -15.13 -19.94
N LEU A 259 1.09 -14.81 -18.73
CA LEU A 259 1.41 -13.54 -18.04
C LEU A 259 2.84 -13.51 -17.49
N THR A 260 3.34 -14.66 -17.04
CA THR A 260 4.65 -14.76 -16.37
C THR A 260 5.81 -15.05 -17.32
N LEU A 261 5.53 -15.37 -18.58
CA LEU A 261 6.56 -15.52 -19.61
C LEU A 261 6.91 -14.16 -20.21
N PRO A 262 8.20 -13.86 -20.43
CA PRO A 262 8.58 -12.64 -21.12
C PRO A 262 7.97 -12.61 -22.52
N THR A 263 7.18 -11.58 -22.79
CA THR A 263 6.50 -11.38 -24.10
C THR A 263 7.46 -11.04 -25.24
N SER A 264 8.75 -10.88 -24.96
CA SER A 264 9.78 -10.57 -25.98
C SER A 264 10.06 -11.67 -26.98
N ASP A 265 9.62 -12.90 -26.73
CA ASP A 265 9.89 -14.06 -27.60
C ASP A 265 8.70 -14.48 -28.48
N LEU A 266 7.65 -13.65 -28.55
CA LEU A 266 6.48 -13.89 -29.39
C LEU A 266 6.45 -12.93 -30.61
N VAL A 267 7.53 -12.89 -31.37
CA VAL A 267 7.55 -12.29 -32.71
C VAL A 267 8.06 -13.32 -33.72
#